data_ad462df11272578c179dae00dbb902db
#
_entry.id   ad462df11272578c179dae00dbb902db
#
_cell.length_a   1.000
_cell.length_b   1.000
_cell.length_c   1.000
_cell.angle_alpha   90.00
_cell.angle_beta   90.00
_cell.angle_gamma   90.00
#
_symmetry.space_group_name_H-M   'P 1'
#
loop_
_entity.id
_entity.type
_entity.pdbx_description
1 polymer ?
#
loop_
_entity_poly.entity_id
_entity_poly.type
_entity_poly.pdbx_seq_one_letter_code
_entity_poly.pdbx_strand_id
1 'polypeptide(L)'
;MFAERFAEQGWLRINGLFPRELVDAARAGYDDQFETLVTPREGHRGYTHADGDDKRFILTPRLTGAMLDPALWANSLVMAILAPLLGNDLLIDNLTIVTAFPGARDQQLHRDHAPLFPEQPQVGAGLNPYAITLVIPLIDLDEDTGTTRLVTGSHRGIAEGPSEFPLVQRGDCFLMDYRLAHLGTANRSDRARPMLFIVYSRPWFTDIRNLKRQERLRLSREDLAALPPAHWPLFRRLATKGGLDFSQRELFPET
;
A
#
# COMPACT_ATOMS: atom_id res chain seq x y z
N MET A 1 -4.20 -17.89 -14.20
CA MET A 1 -5.54 -17.35 -13.84
C MET A 1 -5.45 -16.01 -13.09
N PHE A 2 -4.96 -15.90 -11.82
CA PHE A 2 -4.89 -14.60 -11.13
C PHE A 2 -3.92 -13.60 -11.79
N ALA A 3 -2.71 -14.03 -12.11
CA ALA A 3 -1.69 -13.18 -12.74
C ALA A 3 -2.12 -12.69 -14.13
N GLU A 4 -2.73 -13.53 -14.94
CA GLU A 4 -3.26 -13.16 -16.26
C GLU A 4 -4.35 -12.11 -16.16
N ARG A 5 -5.33 -12.33 -15.25
CA ARG A 5 -6.40 -11.36 -15.01
C ARG A 5 -5.85 -10.02 -14.49
N PHE A 6 -4.87 -10.07 -13.58
CA PHE A 6 -4.19 -8.89 -13.10
C PHE A 6 -3.46 -8.14 -14.23
N ALA A 7 -2.74 -8.88 -15.09
CA ALA A 7 -2.03 -8.30 -16.23
C ALA A 7 -2.97 -7.64 -17.26
N GLU A 8 -4.19 -8.15 -17.38
CA GLU A 8 -5.21 -7.59 -18.27
C GLU A 8 -5.89 -6.36 -17.66
N GLN A 9 -6.34 -6.46 -16.42
CA GLN A 9 -7.16 -5.45 -15.76
C GLN A 9 -6.36 -4.38 -15.02
N GLY A 10 -5.15 -4.72 -14.55
CA GLY A 10 -4.31 -3.88 -13.69
C GLY A 10 -4.72 -3.90 -12.23
N TRP A 11 -5.73 -4.68 -11.87
CA TRP A 11 -6.19 -4.86 -10.51
C TRP A 11 -6.88 -6.21 -10.31
N LEU A 12 -6.99 -6.63 -9.05
CA LEU A 12 -7.60 -7.91 -8.69
C LEU A 12 -8.23 -7.82 -7.30
N ARG A 13 -9.51 -8.15 -7.17
CA ARG A 13 -10.18 -8.33 -5.87
C ARG A 13 -9.98 -9.75 -5.36
N ILE A 14 -9.76 -9.89 -4.07
CA ILE A 14 -9.68 -11.17 -3.35
C ILE A 14 -10.64 -11.08 -2.15
N ASN A 15 -11.63 -11.95 -2.12
CA ASN A 15 -12.62 -11.97 -1.06
C ASN A 15 -12.20 -12.90 0.07
N GLY A 16 -12.45 -12.50 1.33
CA GLY A 16 -12.27 -13.33 2.51
C GLY A 16 -10.84 -13.79 2.74
N LEU A 17 -9.84 -13.00 2.32
CA LEU A 17 -8.44 -13.37 2.43
C LEU A 17 -7.95 -13.31 3.88
N PHE A 18 -8.39 -12.29 4.61
CA PHE A 18 -7.96 -12.02 5.98
C PHE A 18 -9.05 -12.39 6.98
N PRO A 19 -8.73 -13.04 8.10
CA PRO A 19 -9.65 -13.15 9.23
C PRO A 19 -10.13 -11.75 9.66
N ARG A 20 -11.43 -11.60 9.90
CA ARG A 20 -11.99 -10.29 10.32
C ARG A 20 -11.36 -9.80 11.60
N GLU A 21 -11.09 -10.72 12.52
CA GLU A 21 -10.47 -10.45 13.81
C GLU A 21 -9.06 -9.84 13.66
N LEU A 22 -8.30 -10.29 12.66
CA LEU A 22 -6.98 -9.70 12.34
C LEU A 22 -7.12 -8.26 11.82
N VAL A 23 -8.08 -8.02 10.95
CA VAL A 23 -8.35 -6.68 10.40
C VAL A 23 -8.85 -5.75 11.50
N ASP A 24 -9.72 -6.23 12.38
CA ASP A 24 -10.24 -5.47 13.53
C ASP A 24 -9.11 -5.12 14.52
N ALA A 25 -8.21 -6.07 14.80
CA ALA A 25 -7.04 -5.83 15.64
C ALA A 25 -6.05 -4.83 15.00
N ALA A 26 -5.85 -4.91 13.67
CA ALA A 26 -5.05 -3.93 12.94
C ALA A 26 -5.70 -2.55 12.97
N ARG A 27 -7.03 -2.46 12.86
CA ARG A 27 -7.78 -1.22 13.00
C ARG A 27 -7.64 -0.62 14.40
N ALA A 28 -7.83 -1.42 15.45
CA ALA A 28 -7.68 -0.96 16.84
C ALA A 28 -6.25 -0.42 17.10
N GLY A 29 -5.23 -1.17 16.65
CA GLY A 29 -3.83 -0.72 16.76
C GLY A 29 -3.53 0.57 15.98
N TYR A 30 -4.24 0.82 14.88
CA TYR A 30 -4.17 2.09 14.17
C TYR A 30 -4.86 3.22 14.94
N ASP A 31 -6.06 2.98 15.45
CA ASP A 31 -6.81 4.00 16.22
C ASP A 31 -6.04 4.43 17.47
N ASP A 32 -5.38 3.51 18.17
CA ASP A 32 -4.51 3.82 19.33
C ASP A 32 -3.29 4.69 18.95
N GLN A 33 -2.78 4.52 17.73
CA GLN A 33 -1.64 5.30 17.23
C GLN A 33 -2.07 6.65 16.64
N PHE A 34 -3.30 6.76 16.15
CA PHE A 34 -3.76 7.87 15.33
C PHE A 34 -3.53 9.22 16.00
N GLU A 35 -3.99 9.40 17.23
CA GLU A 35 -3.84 10.67 17.95
C GLU A 35 -2.36 11.07 18.14
N THR A 36 -1.51 10.08 18.42
CA THR A 36 -0.07 10.29 18.59
C THR A 36 0.60 10.69 17.28
N LEU A 37 0.17 10.11 16.16
CA LEU A 37 0.73 10.36 14.83
C LEU A 37 0.24 11.66 14.23
N VAL A 38 -1.00 12.09 14.57
CA VAL A 38 -1.62 13.32 14.04
C VAL A 38 -1.28 14.55 14.88
N THR A 39 -1.01 14.39 16.18
CA THR A 39 -0.64 15.51 17.06
C THR A 39 0.70 16.11 16.61
N PRO A 40 0.75 17.40 16.25
CA PRO A 40 2.00 18.03 15.82
C PRO A 40 3.03 18.01 16.95
N ARG A 41 4.17 17.35 16.73
CA ARG A 41 5.38 17.59 17.52
C ARG A 41 6.20 18.65 16.80
N GLU A 42 6.91 19.51 17.55
CA GLU A 42 7.79 20.52 16.96
C GLU A 42 8.68 19.91 15.87
N GLY A 43 8.51 20.37 14.61
CA GLY A 43 9.29 19.96 13.47
C GLY A 43 8.85 18.67 12.75
N HIS A 44 7.89 17.91 13.27
CA HIS A 44 7.38 16.70 12.60
C HIS A 44 5.85 16.68 12.55
N ARG A 45 5.34 16.60 11.33
CA ARG A 45 3.96 16.15 11.10
C ARG A 45 4.03 14.66 10.81
N GLY A 46 3.48 13.81 11.68
CA GLY A 46 3.38 12.36 11.46
C GLY A 46 2.37 11.98 10.38
N TYR A 47 1.87 12.94 9.60
CA TYR A 47 0.89 12.73 8.54
C TYR A 47 1.07 13.71 7.39
N THR A 48 0.54 13.33 6.23
CA THR A 48 0.43 14.17 5.03
C THR A 48 -1.03 14.26 4.61
N HIS A 49 -1.50 15.48 4.31
CA HIS A 49 -2.80 15.65 3.66
C HIS A 49 -2.71 15.18 2.21
N ALA A 50 -3.65 14.33 1.79
CA ALA A 50 -3.73 13.89 0.42
C ALA A 50 -4.43 14.95 -0.45
N ASP A 51 -3.80 15.38 -1.53
CA ASP A 51 -4.34 16.33 -2.51
C ASP A 51 -4.83 17.66 -1.93
N GLY A 52 -4.25 18.10 -0.81
CA GLY A 52 -4.68 19.32 -0.13
C GLY A 52 -6.08 19.24 0.50
N ASP A 53 -6.66 18.04 0.61
CA ASP A 53 -7.89 17.80 1.34
C ASP A 53 -7.56 17.68 2.84
N ASP A 54 -8.05 18.61 3.66
CA ASP A 54 -7.84 18.65 5.10
C ASP A 54 -8.55 17.51 5.87
N LYS A 55 -9.37 16.71 5.16
CA LYS A 55 -10.10 15.55 5.68
C LYS A 55 -9.57 14.21 5.19
N ARG A 56 -8.44 14.20 4.48
CA ARG A 56 -7.80 12.98 4.01
C ARG A 56 -6.34 12.96 4.43
N PHE A 57 -5.96 11.95 5.22
CA PHE A 57 -4.66 11.83 5.84
C PHE A 57 -3.94 10.57 5.34
N ILE A 58 -2.65 10.71 5.10
CA ILE A 58 -1.74 9.60 4.85
C ILE A 58 -0.82 9.49 6.06
N LEU A 59 -0.87 8.35 6.73
CA LEU A 59 -0.09 8.04 7.91
C LEU A 59 0.77 6.81 7.67
N THR A 60 2.00 6.85 8.19
CA THR A 60 2.85 5.67 8.27
C THR A 60 2.75 5.11 9.68
N PRO A 61 2.04 3.97 9.89
CA PRO A 61 1.89 3.38 11.21
C PRO A 61 3.21 2.76 11.69
N ARG A 62 3.38 2.65 12.98
CA ARG A 62 4.41 1.79 13.56
C ARG A 62 3.98 0.33 13.45
N LEU A 63 4.93 -0.55 13.15
CA LEU A 63 4.67 -1.99 13.16
C LEU A 63 4.67 -2.48 14.62
N THR A 64 3.50 -2.45 15.22
CA THR A 64 3.27 -2.93 16.60
C THR A 64 1.98 -3.75 16.66
N GLY A 65 1.85 -4.63 17.65
CA GLY A 65 0.65 -5.44 17.80
C GLY A 65 0.29 -6.23 16.54
N ALA A 66 -0.96 -6.13 16.10
CA ALA A 66 -1.44 -6.84 14.91
C ALA A 66 -0.73 -6.43 13.60
N MET A 67 -0.12 -5.23 13.53
CA MET A 67 0.66 -4.82 12.36
C MET A 67 1.96 -5.62 12.19
N LEU A 68 2.41 -6.33 13.23
CA LEU A 68 3.55 -7.27 13.15
C LEU A 68 3.15 -8.63 12.56
N ASP A 69 1.85 -8.92 12.42
CA ASP A 69 1.41 -10.22 11.93
C ASP A 69 1.74 -10.39 10.44
N PRO A 70 2.59 -11.39 10.08
CA PRO A 70 2.94 -11.67 8.68
C PRO A 70 1.73 -11.95 7.78
N ALA A 71 0.61 -12.39 8.34
CA ALA A 71 -0.61 -12.62 7.57
C ALA A 71 -1.11 -11.35 6.87
N LEU A 72 -0.81 -10.15 7.39
CA LEU A 72 -1.18 -8.89 6.74
C LEU A 72 -0.32 -8.56 5.51
N TRP A 73 0.99 -8.78 5.58
CA TRP A 73 1.96 -8.30 4.60
C TRP A 73 2.81 -9.39 3.94
N ALA A 74 2.73 -10.63 4.40
CA ALA A 74 3.36 -11.80 3.77
C ALA A 74 2.36 -12.96 3.60
N ASN A 75 1.07 -12.64 3.41
CA ASN A 75 0.05 -13.64 3.17
C ASN A 75 0.44 -14.56 1.99
N SER A 76 0.37 -15.87 2.17
CA SER A 76 0.87 -16.85 1.22
C SER A 76 0.21 -16.75 -0.18
N LEU A 77 -1.10 -16.47 -0.22
CA LEU A 77 -1.80 -16.28 -1.50
C LEU A 77 -1.37 -14.99 -2.18
N VAL A 78 -1.23 -13.89 -1.43
CA VAL A 78 -0.72 -12.62 -1.97
C VAL A 78 0.68 -12.82 -2.53
N MET A 79 1.58 -13.46 -1.77
CA MET A 79 2.95 -13.72 -2.23
C MET A 79 2.99 -14.62 -3.46
N ALA A 80 2.12 -15.64 -3.56
CA ALA A 80 2.00 -16.49 -4.74
C ALA A 80 1.50 -15.76 -5.99
N ILE A 81 0.71 -14.69 -5.81
CA ILE A 81 0.28 -13.81 -6.91
C ILE A 81 1.39 -12.81 -7.29
N LEU A 82 2.10 -12.26 -6.30
CA LEU A 82 3.10 -11.22 -6.52
C LEU A 82 4.41 -11.77 -7.10
N ALA A 83 4.86 -12.95 -6.68
CA ALA A 83 6.15 -13.51 -7.09
C ALA A 83 6.31 -13.64 -8.63
N PRO A 84 5.35 -14.19 -9.40
CA PRO A 84 5.46 -14.22 -10.86
C PRO A 84 5.38 -12.83 -11.51
N LEU A 85 4.80 -11.83 -10.84
CA LEU A 85 4.66 -10.47 -11.36
C LEU A 85 5.86 -9.57 -11.04
N LEU A 86 6.41 -9.66 -9.83
CA LEU A 86 7.47 -8.79 -9.33
C LEU A 86 8.84 -9.46 -9.17
N GLY A 87 8.90 -10.80 -9.23
CA GLY A 87 10.09 -11.59 -8.93
C GLY A 87 10.09 -12.11 -7.48
N ASN A 88 10.87 -13.16 -7.22
CA ASN A 88 10.97 -13.78 -5.90
C ASN A 88 11.73 -12.92 -4.89
N ASP A 89 12.49 -11.95 -5.37
CA ASP A 89 13.28 -11.00 -4.60
C ASP A 89 12.54 -9.67 -4.32
N LEU A 90 11.22 -9.66 -4.53
CA LEU A 90 10.37 -8.51 -4.24
C LEU A 90 10.55 -8.01 -2.81
N LEU A 91 10.23 -6.74 -2.57
CA LEU A 91 10.33 -6.14 -1.25
C LEU A 91 9.12 -5.23 -0.98
N ILE A 92 8.90 -4.91 0.28
CA ILE A 92 7.96 -3.86 0.69
C ILE A 92 8.68 -2.52 0.55
N ASP A 93 8.15 -1.66 -0.32
CA ASP A 93 8.69 -0.32 -0.53
C ASP A 93 8.10 0.69 0.46
N ASN A 94 6.83 0.54 0.81
CA ASN A 94 6.16 1.35 1.81
C ASN A 94 4.93 0.64 2.40
N LEU A 95 4.51 1.11 3.57
CA LEU A 95 3.29 0.71 4.24
C LEU A 95 2.67 1.97 4.85
N THR A 96 1.46 2.30 4.45
CA THR A 96 0.75 3.51 4.89
C THR A 96 -0.72 3.22 5.14
N ILE A 97 -1.36 4.05 5.96
CA ILE A 97 -2.81 4.04 6.10
C ILE A 97 -3.34 5.37 5.59
N VAL A 98 -4.21 5.28 4.59
CA VAL A 98 -4.93 6.44 4.05
C VAL A 98 -6.31 6.48 4.70
N THR A 99 -6.58 7.56 5.43
CA THR A 99 -7.85 7.75 6.13
C THR A 99 -8.60 8.92 5.53
N ALA A 100 -9.79 8.64 4.98
CA ALA A 100 -10.74 9.66 4.59
C ALA A 100 -11.78 9.86 5.70
N PHE A 101 -11.79 11.03 6.31
CA PHE A 101 -12.77 11.41 7.32
C PHE A 101 -14.10 11.83 6.69
N PRO A 102 -15.19 11.92 7.48
CA PRO A 102 -16.47 12.44 7.01
C PRO A 102 -16.33 13.77 6.28
N GLY A 103 -16.87 13.84 5.06
CA GLY A 103 -16.79 15.01 4.18
C GLY A 103 -15.50 15.13 3.37
N ALA A 104 -14.60 14.15 3.38
CA ALA A 104 -13.49 14.07 2.44
C ALA A 104 -14.01 14.00 1.01
N ARG A 105 -13.41 14.78 0.11
CA ARG A 105 -13.81 14.89 -1.31
C ARG A 105 -13.19 13.78 -2.16
N ASP A 106 -13.64 13.64 -3.39
CA ASP A 106 -12.93 12.82 -4.39
C ASP A 106 -11.52 13.38 -4.60
N GLN A 107 -10.53 12.48 -4.67
CA GLN A 107 -9.20 12.86 -5.12
C GLN A 107 -9.21 13.16 -6.62
N GLN A 108 -8.20 13.86 -7.10
CA GLN A 108 -7.95 13.93 -8.53
C GLN A 108 -7.55 12.54 -9.06
N LEU A 109 -7.99 12.22 -10.27
CA LEU A 109 -7.56 10.99 -10.94
C LEU A 109 -6.05 11.03 -11.14
N HIS A 110 -5.35 10.03 -10.62
CA HIS A 110 -3.89 9.99 -10.65
C HIS A 110 -3.35 8.56 -10.83
N ARG A 111 -2.07 8.47 -11.00
CA ARG A 111 -1.26 7.26 -10.84
C ARG A 111 -0.27 7.51 -9.73
N ASP A 112 0.06 6.48 -8.96
CA ASP A 112 1.02 6.61 -7.84
C ASP A 112 2.39 7.06 -8.33
N HIS A 113 2.79 6.62 -9.51
CA HIS A 113 4.05 7.04 -10.13
C HIS A 113 3.84 7.51 -11.57
N ALA A 114 4.61 8.52 -11.97
CA ALA A 114 4.66 8.96 -13.36
C ALA A 114 5.17 7.82 -14.27
N PRO A 115 4.83 7.83 -15.56
CA PRO A 115 5.40 6.87 -16.51
C PRO A 115 6.93 6.86 -16.41
N LEU A 116 7.55 5.66 -16.41
CA LEU A 116 9.02 5.53 -16.37
C LEU A 116 9.68 6.08 -17.64
N PHE A 117 8.97 6.02 -18.76
CA PHE A 117 9.42 6.49 -20.06
C PHE A 117 8.34 7.38 -20.66
N PRO A 118 8.20 8.65 -20.18
CA PRO A 118 7.15 9.54 -20.66
C PRO A 118 7.29 9.88 -22.15
N GLU A 119 8.51 9.87 -22.67
CA GLU A 119 8.85 10.05 -24.08
C GLU A 119 8.56 8.82 -24.96
N GLN A 120 8.39 7.65 -24.35
CA GLN A 120 8.10 6.38 -25.00
C GLN A 120 6.97 5.61 -24.25
N PRO A 121 5.75 6.13 -24.28
CA PRO A 121 4.65 5.59 -23.45
C PRO A 121 4.32 4.12 -23.78
N GLN A 122 4.53 3.68 -25.03
CA GLN A 122 4.34 2.29 -25.43
C GLN A 122 5.33 1.33 -24.75
N VAL A 123 6.56 1.78 -24.47
CA VAL A 123 7.55 0.99 -23.73
C VAL A 123 7.08 0.82 -22.29
N GLY A 124 6.68 1.92 -21.65
CA GLY A 124 6.17 1.89 -20.29
C GLY A 124 4.92 1.01 -20.14
N ALA A 125 4.01 1.06 -21.10
CA ALA A 125 2.79 0.24 -21.13
C ALA A 125 3.08 -1.26 -21.32
N GLY A 126 4.15 -1.60 -22.05
CA GLY A 126 4.58 -2.99 -22.29
C GLY A 126 5.38 -3.62 -21.14
N LEU A 127 5.80 -2.86 -20.15
CA LEU A 127 6.56 -3.40 -19.01
C LEU A 127 5.71 -4.30 -18.13
N ASN A 128 6.34 -5.34 -17.59
CA ASN A 128 5.80 -6.05 -16.45
C ASN A 128 5.64 -5.09 -15.26
N PRO A 129 4.72 -5.37 -14.32
CA PRO A 129 4.60 -4.58 -13.09
C PRO A 129 5.96 -4.42 -12.39
N TYR A 130 6.23 -3.21 -11.92
CA TYR A 130 7.43 -2.93 -11.12
C TYR A 130 7.09 -2.59 -9.67
N ALA A 131 5.84 -2.22 -9.41
CA ALA A 131 5.27 -2.10 -8.09
C ALA A 131 3.78 -2.43 -8.13
N ILE A 132 3.27 -3.02 -7.07
CA ILE A 132 1.87 -3.41 -6.88
C ILE A 132 1.49 -3.03 -5.47
N THR A 133 0.33 -2.38 -5.32
CA THR A 133 -0.23 -2.04 -4.02
C THR A 133 -1.28 -3.07 -3.61
N LEU A 134 -1.12 -3.64 -2.43
CA LEU A 134 -2.18 -4.36 -1.72
C LEU A 134 -2.96 -3.36 -0.87
N VAL A 135 -4.27 -3.33 -1.05
CA VAL A 135 -5.18 -2.45 -0.31
C VAL A 135 -6.10 -3.30 0.57
N ILE A 136 -6.04 -3.06 1.87
CA ILE A 136 -6.85 -3.75 2.89
C ILE A 136 -7.71 -2.70 3.59
N PRO A 137 -9.02 -2.62 3.32
CA PRO A 137 -9.92 -1.77 4.07
C PRO A 137 -10.01 -2.22 5.52
N LEU A 138 -9.91 -1.26 6.46
CA LEU A 138 -10.02 -1.54 7.89
C LEU A 138 -11.45 -1.36 8.42
N ILE A 139 -12.40 -1.12 7.52
CA ILE A 139 -13.85 -1.08 7.76
C ILE A 139 -14.58 -1.76 6.60
N ASP A 140 -15.84 -2.10 6.79
CA ASP A 140 -16.69 -2.50 5.68
C ASP A 140 -17.00 -1.27 4.82
N LEU A 141 -16.75 -1.36 3.50
CA LEU A 141 -16.99 -0.27 2.55
C LEU A 141 -18.40 -0.36 1.98
N ASP A 142 -19.05 0.79 1.88
CA ASP A 142 -20.34 0.99 1.27
C ASP A 142 -20.34 2.25 0.37
N GLU A 143 -21.45 2.57 -0.25
CA GLU A 143 -21.58 3.73 -1.15
C GLU A 143 -21.33 5.06 -0.45
N ASP A 144 -21.68 5.18 0.84
CA ASP A 144 -21.53 6.39 1.63
C ASP A 144 -20.08 6.57 2.12
N THR A 145 -19.46 5.51 2.62
CA THR A 145 -18.03 5.54 3.00
C THR A 145 -17.14 5.73 1.78
N GLY A 146 -17.61 5.30 0.61
CA GLY A 146 -16.83 5.28 -0.63
C GLY A 146 -15.74 4.21 -0.63
N THR A 147 -14.90 4.26 -1.67
CA THR A 147 -13.81 3.29 -1.91
C THR A 147 -12.69 3.93 -2.74
N THR A 148 -11.93 3.13 -3.47
CA THR A 148 -11.03 3.58 -4.53
C THR A 148 -11.70 3.30 -5.88
N ARG A 149 -11.88 4.34 -6.71
CA ARG A 149 -12.24 4.17 -8.12
C ARG A 149 -11.00 3.71 -8.88
N LEU A 150 -11.13 2.64 -9.65
CA LEU A 150 -10.07 2.04 -10.46
C LEU A 150 -10.45 2.14 -11.94
N VAL A 151 -9.53 2.60 -12.80
CA VAL A 151 -9.75 2.63 -14.26
C VAL A 151 -9.10 1.40 -14.87
N THR A 152 -9.90 0.38 -15.15
CA THR A 152 -9.43 -0.92 -15.64
C THR A 152 -8.65 -0.78 -16.95
N GLY A 153 -7.49 -1.43 -17.03
CA GLY A 153 -6.62 -1.42 -18.22
C GLY A 153 -5.73 -0.17 -18.36
N SER A 154 -5.93 0.86 -17.54
CA SER A 154 -5.20 2.13 -17.68
C SER A 154 -3.69 2.03 -17.42
N HIS A 155 -3.23 0.99 -16.74
CA HIS A 155 -1.80 0.66 -16.54
C HIS A 155 -1.09 0.31 -17.86
N ARG A 156 -1.85 -0.09 -18.89
CA ARG A 156 -1.38 -0.41 -20.24
C ARG A 156 -1.52 0.75 -21.22
N GLY A 157 -1.70 1.96 -20.71
CA GLY A 157 -1.83 3.15 -21.55
C GLY A 157 -3.23 3.41 -22.11
N ILE A 158 -4.24 2.62 -21.71
CA ILE A 158 -5.63 2.88 -22.08
C ILE A 158 -6.09 4.12 -21.30
N ALA A 159 -6.39 5.20 -22.02
CA ALA A 159 -6.76 6.48 -21.40
C ALA A 159 -8.15 6.42 -20.74
N GLU A 160 -9.08 5.73 -21.40
CA GLU A 160 -10.48 5.62 -20.99
C GLU A 160 -10.87 4.14 -20.90
N GLY A 161 -10.79 3.57 -19.72
CA GLY A 161 -11.25 2.23 -19.41
C GLY A 161 -12.52 2.25 -18.54
N PRO A 162 -13.18 1.09 -18.39
CA PRO A 162 -14.28 0.95 -17.43
C PRO A 162 -13.81 1.35 -16.04
N SER A 163 -14.66 2.04 -15.31
CA SER A 163 -14.41 2.41 -13.92
C SER A 163 -15.06 1.39 -12.99
N GLU A 164 -14.26 0.89 -12.05
CA GLU A 164 -14.70 -0.05 -11.03
C GLU A 164 -14.59 0.59 -9.64
N PHE A 165 -15.54 0.24 -8.78
CA PHE A 165 -15.65 0.76 -7.42
C PHE A 165 -15.73 -0.42 -6.45
N PRO A 166 -14.62 -1.05 -6.06
CA PRO A 166 -14.64 -2.24 -5.21
C PRO A 166 -15.14 -1.90 -3.80
N LEU A 167 -16.44 -2.08 -3.58
CA LEU A 167 -17.04 -2.05 -2.25
C LEU A 167 -16.78 -3.40 -1.59
N VAL A 168 -15.71 -3.46 -0.83
CA VAL A 168 -15.20 -4.68 -0.19
C VAL A 168 -15.46 -4.65 1.30
N GLN A 169 -15.65 -5.83 1.89
CA GLN A 169 -15.87 -5.99 3.32
C GLN A 169 -14.54 -6.20 4.04
N ARG A 170 -14.52 -6.01 5.35
CA ARG A 170 -13.36 -6.37 6.18
C ARG A 170 -12.99 -7.84 5.99
N GLY A 171 -11.73 -8.09 5.72
CA GLY A 171 -11.23 -9.41 5.34
C GLY A 171 -11.08 -9.61 3.84
N ASP A 172 -11.75 -8.81 3.01
CA ASP A 172 -11.45 -8.70 1.58
C ASP A 172 -10.26 -7.76 1.37
N CYS A 173 -9.69 -7.83 0.17
CA CYS A 173 -8.67 -6.88 -0.28
C CYS A 173 -8.69 -6.73 -1.80
N PHE A 174 -7.91 -5.81 -2.31
CA PHE A 174 -7.59 -5.77 -3.72
C PHE A 174 -6.13 -5.40 -3.96
N LEU A 175 -5.59 -5.93 -5.04
CA LEU A 175 -4.27 -5.59 -5.58
C LEU A 175 -4.47 -4.61 -6.74
N MET A 176 -3.60 -3.61 -6.87
CA MET A 176 -3.59 -2.71 -8.02
C MET A 176 -2.16 -2.44 -8.49
N ASP A 177 -1.99 -2.40 -9.82
CA ASP A 177 -0.73 -1.99 -10.45
C ASP A 177 -0.45 -0.51 -10.15
N TYR A 178 0.78 -0.19 -9.82
CA TYR A 178 1.21 1.16 -9.45
C TYR A 178 1.02 2.21 -10.57
N ARG A 179 0.84 1.72 -11.80
CA ARG A 179 0.55 2.54 -13.00
C ARG A 179 -0.95 2.69 -13.26
N LEU A 180 -1.80 2.01 -12.50
CA LEU A 180 -3.26 2.07 -12.71
C LEU A 180 -3.78 3.48 -12.34
N ALA A 181 -4.54 4.09 -13.23
CA ALA A 181 -5.22 5.34 -12.93
C ALA A 181 -6.33 5.08 -11.91
N HIS A 182 -6.32 5.81 -10.82
CA HIS A 182 -7.27 5.63 -9.72
C HIS A 182 -7.47 6.93 -8.93
N LEU A 183 -8.46 6.92 -8.07
CA LEU A 183 -8.69 7.97 -7.08
C LEU A 183 -9.44 7.41 -5.86
N GLY A 184 -9.16 7.95 -4.68
CA GLY A 184 -10.00 7.72 -3.51
C GLY A 184 -11.29 8.53 -3.63
N THR A 185 -12.45 7.86 -3.56
CA THR A 185 -13.74 8.55 -3.65
C THR A 185 -14.05 9.30 -2.36
N ALA A 186 -15.01 10.21 -2.43
CA ALA A 186 -15.52 10.97 -1.29
C ALA A 186 -16.01 10.03 -0.18
N ASN A 187 -15.91 10.51 1.05
CA ASN A 187 -16.56 9.88 2.20
C ASN A 187 -17.75 10.76 2.61
N ARG A 188 -18.95 10.28 2.32
CA ARG A 188 -20.23 10.95 2.65
C ARG A 188 -20.85 10.43 3.93
N SER A 189 -20.25 9.40 4.53
CA SER A 189 -20.69 8.81 5.79
C SER A 189 -20.26 9.65 6.99
N ASP A 190 -20.74 9.25 8.16
CA ASP A 190 -20.36 9.79 9.47
C ASP A 190 -19.13 9.07 10.09
N ARG A 191 -18.53 8.12 9.38
CA ARG A 191 -17.43 7.27 9.85
C ARG A 191 -16.13 7.57 9.11
N ALA A 192 -15.00 7.52 9.81
CA ALA A 192 -13.69 7.51 9.16
C ALA A 192 -13.48 6.22 8.37
N ARG A 193 -12.88 6.34 7.17
CA ARG A 193 -12.52 5.24 6.28
C ARG A 193 -11.00 5.06 6.21
N PRO A 194 -10.37 4.37 7.16
CA PRO A 194 -8.98 3.98 7.05
C PRO A 194 -8.82 2.75 6.15
N MET A 195 -7.84 2.81 5.28
CA MET A 195 -7.44 1.72 4.39
C MET A 195 -5.92 1.55 4.48
N LEU A 196 -5.45 0.32 4.68
CA LEU A 196 -4.04 -0.02 4.72
C LEU A 196 -3.55 -0.28 3.29
N PHE A 197 -2.49 0.42 2.90
CA PHE A 197 -1.80 0.30 1.62
C PHE A 197 -0.41 -0.26 1.85
N ILE A 198 -0.12 -1.40 1.23
CA ILE A 198 1.20 -2.03 1.28
C ILE A 198 1.74 -2.07 -0.15
N VAL A 199 2.82 -1.34 -0.40
CA VAL A 199 3.46 -1.28 -1.71
C VAL A 199 4.57 -2.31 -1.78
N TYR A 200 4.40 -3.29 -2.67
CA TYR A 200 5.45 -4.24 -3.03
C TYR A 200 6.10 -3.81 -4.33
N SER A 201 7.42 -3.93 -4.40
CA SER A 201 8.15 -3.52 -5.60
C SER A 201 9.28 -4.47 -5.95
N ARG A 202 9.72 -4.39 -7.20
CA ARG A 202 10.99 -4.95 -7.64
C ARG A 202 12.16 -4.23 -6.95
N PRO A 203 13.29 -4.90 -6.69
CA PRO A 203 14.42 -4.29 -5.97
C PRO A 203 15.01 -3.04 -6.64
N TRP A 204 14.94 -2.96 -7.95
CA TRP A 204 15.48 -1.82 -8.70
C TRP A 204 14.54 -0.59 -8.72
N PHE A 205 13.24 -0.78 -8.46
CA PHE A 205 12.29 0.32 -8.43
C PHE A 205 12.25 0.99 -7.05
N THR A 206 12.23 2.30 -7.02
CA THR A 206 12.02 3.12 -5.82
C THR A 206 11.13 4.29 -6.17
N ASP A 207 10.09 4.49 -5.40
CA ASP A 207 9.21 5.65 -5.55
C ASP A 207 9.83 6.91 -4.94
N ILE A 208 10.67 7.58 -5.73
CA ILE A 208 11.34 8.82 -5.31
C ILE A 208 10.34 9.96 -5.13
N ARG A 209 9.23 9.94 -5.86
CA ARG A 209 8.22 11.03 -5.82
C ARG A 209 7.50 11.06 -4.48
N ASN A 210 7.00 9.92 -4.03
CA ASN A 210 6.30 9.83 -2.76
C ASN A 210 7.26 9.90 -1.57
N LEU A 211 8.52 9.48 -1.73
CA LEU A 211 9.58 9.65 -0.73
C LEU A 211 9.78 11.09 -0.25
N LYS A 212 9.49 12.08 -1.10
CA LYS A 212 9.61 13.50 -0.77
C LYS A 212 8.37 14.07 -0.09
N ARG A 213 7.25 13.36 -0.16
CA ARG A 213 5.93 13.86 0.26
C ARG A 213 5.34 13.14 1.45
N GLN A 214 5.73 11.89 1.67
CA GLN A 214 5.18 11.03 2.71
C GLN A 214 6.30 10.55 3.63
N GLU A 215 6.00 10.44 4.91
CA GLU A 215 6.88 9.75 5.82
C GLU A 215 6.96 8.29 5.41
N ARG A 216 8.16 7.77 5.28
CA ARG A 216 8.39 6.37 4.96
C ARG A 216 8.46 5.55 6.24
N LEU A 217 7.90 4.36 6.22
CA LEU A 217 8.14 3.37 7.26
C LEU A 217 9.66 3.17 7.41
N ARG A 218 10.16 3.31 8.63
CA ARG A 218 11.55 3.10 8.99
C ARG A 218 11.59 2.09 10.12
N LEU A 219 12.35 1.02 9.93
CA LEU A 219 12.51 -0.02 10.93
C LEU A 219 13.87 0.11 11.59
N SER A 220 13.85 0.25 12.91
CA SER A 220 15.03 0.11 13.74
C SER A 220 15.47 -1.37 13.80
N ARG A 221 16.64 -1.62 14.39
CA ARG A 221 17.06 -3.01 14.66
C ARG A 221 16.08 -3.74 15.58
N GLU A 222 15.50 -3.03 16.53
CA GLU A 222 14.52 -3.58 17.47
C GLU A 222 13.20 -3.94 16.75
N ASP A 223 12.70 -3.04 15.88
CA ASP A 223 11.52 -3.31 15.07
C ASP A 223 11.72 -4.55 14.18
N LEU A 224 12.88 -4.66 13.54
CA LEU A 224 13.20 -5.84 12.72
C LEU A 224 13.33 -7.12 13.55
N ALA A 225 13.92 -7.04 14.74
CA ALA A 225 14.03 -8.19 15.63
C ALA A 225 12.65 -8.71 16.11
N ALA A 226 11.63 -7.85 16.10
CA ALA A 226 10.25 -8.24 16.40
C ALA A 226 9.59 -8.99 15.22
N LEU A 227 10.13 -8.89 14.00
CA LEU A 227 9.63 -9.61 12.84
C LEU A 227 10.26 -11.01 12.74
N PRO A 228 9.53 -12.01 12.23
CA PRO A 228 10.11 -13.31 11.94
C PRO A 228 11.28 -13.20 10.97
N PRO A 229 12.47 -13.78 11.25
CA PRO A 229 13.68 -13.63 10.43
C PRO A 229 13.48 -13.99 8.95
N ALA A 230 12.66 -14.98 8.65
CA ALA A 230 12.32 -15.40 7.29
C ALA A 230 11.72 -14.28 6.43
N HIS A 231 11.18 -13.24 7.04
CA HIS A 231 10.56 -12.12 6.35
C HIS A 231 11.42 -10.84 6.30
N TRP A 232 12.58 -10.82 6.95
CA TRP A 232 13.48 -9.65 6.92
C TRP A 232 13.84 -9.20 5.49
N PRO A 233 14.06 -10.09 4.51
CA PRO A 233 14.32 -9.66 3.14
C PRO A 233 13.23 -8.77 2.53
N LEU A 234 11.96 -8.92 2.92
CA LEU A 234 10.87 -8.05 2.47
C LEU A 234 11.06 -6.59 2.93
N PHE A 235 11.68 -6.38 4.08
CA PHE A 235 11.84 -5.05 4.70
C PHE A 235 13.23 -4.45 4.50
N ARG A 236 14.12 -5.08 3.73
CA ARG A 236 15.53 -4.69 3.62
C ARG A 236 15.76 -3.23 3.21
N ARG A 237 14.82 -2.62 2.47
CA ARG A 237 14.89 -1.22 2.07
C ARG A 237 14.45 -0.26 3.16
N LEU A 238 13.63 -0.70 4.08
CA LEU A 238 13.02 0.12 5.14
C LEU A 238 13.88 0.18 6.40
N ALA A 239 14.90 -0.68 6.49
CA ALA A 239 15.86 -0.65 7.57
C ALA A 239 16.68 0.65 7.55
N THR A 240 16.84 1.30 8.71
CA THR A 240 17.62 2.52 8.84
C THR A 240 19.11 2.20 8.92
N LYS A 241 19.98 3.13 8.46
CA LYS A 241 21.45 2.97 8.56
C LYS A 241 21.97 2.77 9.99
N GLY A 242 21.21 3.18 11.01
CA GLY A 242 21.53 2.90 12.41
C GLY A 242 20.94 1.59 12.94
N GLY A 243 20.02 0.97 12.20
CA GLY A 243 19.34 -0.27 12.58
C GLY A 243 19.98 -1.54 12.00
N LEU A 244 20.45 -1.46 10.77
CA LEU A 244 21.11 -2.56 10.09
C LEU A 244 22.38 -2.05 9.43
N ASP A 245 23.49 -2.66 9.77
CA ASP A 245 24.67 -2.65 8.92
C ASP A 245 24.39 -3.63 7.77
N PHE A 246 24.06 -3.09 6.59
CA PHE A 246 23.84 -3.90 5.39
C PHE A 246 25.08 -4.67 4.93
N SER A 247 26.25 -4.42 5.55
CA SER A 247 27.47 -5.22 5.36
C SER A 247 27.42 -6.55 6.12
N GLN A 248 26.47 -6.72 7.06
CA GLN A 248 26.31 -7.98 7.80
C GLN A 248 25.56 -8.99 6.94
N ARG A 249 26.29 -9.84 6.25
CA ARG A 249 25.79 -10.99 5.44
C ARG A 249 24.88 -11.93 6.21
N GLU A 250 24.93 -11.92 7.54
CA GLU A 250 24.11 -12.73 8.44
C GLU A 250 22.62 -12.40 8.38
N LEU A 251 22.24 -11.17 7.97
CA LEU A 251 20.84 -10.75 7.88
C LEU A 251 20.19 -11.10 6.53
N PHE A 252 21.01 -11.37 5.53
CA PHE A 252 20.59 -11.71 4.18
C PHE A 252 21.48 -12.85 3.68
N PRO A 253 21.22 -14.10 4.12
CA PRO A 253 21.97 -15.22 3.61
C PRO A 253 21.90 -15.23 2.08
N GLU A 254 23.08 -15.33 1.46
CA GLU A 254 23.18 -15.52 0.01
C GLU A 254 22.41 -16.80 -0.33
N THR A 255 21.35 -16.67 -1.17
CA THR A 255 20.60 -17.80 -1.74
C THR A 255 21.42 -18.48 -2.80
#